data_53f7161b3143fb75e6ad390f673678ae
#
_entry.id   53f7161b3143fb75e6ad390f673678ae
#
_cell.length_a   1.000
_cell.length_b   1.000
_cell.length_c   1.000
_cell.angle_alpha   90.00
_cell.angle_beta   90.00
_cell.angle_gamma   90.00
#
_symmetry.space_group_name_H-M   'P 1'
#
loop_
_entity.id
_entity.type
_entity.pdbx_description
1 polymer ?
#
loop_
_entity_poly.entity_id
_entity_poly.type
_entity_poly.pdbx_seq_one_letter_code
_entity_poly.pdbx_strand_id
1 'polypeptide(L)'
;MRRLARVALLTCCAVLLAPLFARADDEDEARPPPAAGAALVLSLQQRDAVGVILSHPVKAVGPRAIDAFGVVLDPVELVTDFGKYAGSRAGARNAAAEAGRVAGLYHNDANASLKALQSAQATQIESQAQAQAAAAAFALQWGPVAQLPDAERDALISSLVAGKTLLVRADVPGRHALGAMPARASLLVDGVTVAARPLGPLARTTPDLQSAGWLLQVDHAPAGLGPGARLRITLEGAGVSGLLVPTEALVYGERGAYVYRQAAAKTKDGKFQYAAVTVNLLTPEGNGWLVAGLDDDDSIVVHGAGVLWSLEGLGSFSAEEEDHD
;
A
#
# COMPACT_ATOMS: atom_id res chain seq x y z
N MET A 1 11.49 -59.10 -25.19
CA MET A 1 12.58 -59.47 -26.11
C MET A 1 13.56 -58.28 -26.09
N ARG A 2 14.68 -58.40 -25.31
CA ARG A 2 16.06 -58.65 -25.76
C ARG A 2 16.52 -57.54 -26.73
N ARG A 3 17.56 -56.71 -26.50
CA ARG A 3 18.95 -56.88 -25.99
C ARG A 3 19.50 -55.48 -25.67
N LEU A 4 20.13 -55.15 -24.59
CA LEU A 4 21.53 -55.39 -24.22
C LEU A 4 22.56 -55.11 -25.34
N ALA A 5 23.44 -54.11 -25.16
CA ALA A 5 24.86 -54.32 -24.87
C ALA A 5 25.70 -53.05 -25.15
N ARG A 6 26.49 -52.64 -24.18
CA ARG A 6 27.98 -52.60 -24.07
C ARG A 6 28.64 -51.35 -24.67
N VAL A 7 29.17 -50.48 -23.80
CA VAL A 7 30.55 -50.40 -23.30
C VAL A 7 31.58 -50.05 -24.36
N ALA A 8 32.24 -48.88 -24.24
CA ALA A 8 33.66 -48.71 -24.48
C ALA A 8 34.18 -47.48 -23.69
N LEU A 9 35.04 -47.80 -22.80
CA LEU A 9 35.98 -47.01 -22.05
C LEU A 9 37.08 -46.47 -23.01
N LEU A 10 37.36 -45.16 -22.98
CA LEU A 10 38.62 -44.63 -23.54
C LEU A 10 39.10 -43.51 -22.66
N THR A 11 40.02 -43.90 -21.80
CA THR A 11 41.01 -43.07 -21.11
C THR A 11 41.93 -42.40 -22.12
N CYS A 12 42.08 -41.08 -22.11
CA CYS A 12 43.26 -40.42 -22.64
C CYS A 12 43.62 -39.21 -21.82
N CYS A 13 44.81 -39.23 -21.26
CA CYS A 13 45.52 -38.17 -20.60
C CYS A 13 45.63 -36.93 -21.49
N ALA A 14 45.32 -35.75 -20.96
CA ALA A 14 45.89 -34.50 -21.47
C ALA A 14 46.12 -33.54 -20.30
N VAL A 15 47.33 -33.50 -19.84
CA VAL A 15 48.22 -32.40 -19.51
C VAL A 15 47.58 -31.10 -19.04
N LEU A 16 47.88 -30.81 -17.76
CA LEU A 16 47.76 -29.51 -17.10
C LEU A 16 48.39 -28.39 -17.93
N LEU A 17 47.58 -27.42 -18.30
CA LEU A 17 47.99 -26.01 -18.46
C LEU A 17 47.00 -25.18 -17.62
N ALA A 18 47.40 -24.86 -16.41
CA ALA A 18 46.74 -23.87 -15.58
C ALA A 18 47.20 -22.48 -16.05
N PRO A 19 46.30 -21.56 -16.46
CA PRO A 19 46.64 -20.15 -16.48
C PRO A 19 46.63 -19.67 -15.02
N LEU A 20 47.75 -19.14 -14.58
CA LEU A 20 47.82 -18.26 -13.41
C LEU A 20 46.98 -17.03 -13.73
N PHE A 21 45.70 -17.07 -13.35
CA PHE A 21 44.97 -15.83 -13.09
C PHE A 21 45.41 -15.37 -11.70
N ALA A 22 46.18 -14.29 -11.70
CA ALA A 22 46.39 -13.48 -10.53
C ALA A 22 44.99 -13.07 -10.04
N ARG A 23 44.57 -13.66 -8.97
CA ARG A 23 43.42 -13.24 -8.17
C ARG A 23 43.86 -11.94 -7.52
N ALA A 24 43.44 -10.81 -8.08
CA ALA A 24 43.37 -9.61 -7.29
C ALA A 24 42.32 -9.93 -6.19
N ASP A 25 42.82 -10.16 -5.02
CA ASP A 25 42.00 -10.12 -3.80
C ASP A 25 41.55 -8.67 -3.60
N ASP A 26 40.50 -8.27 -4.31
CA ASP A 26 39.59 -7.26 -3.79
C ASP A 26 38.81 -8.00 -2.70
N GLU A 27 39.42 -8.16 -1.56
CA GLU A 27 38.75 -8.28 -0.30
C GLU A 27 38.07 -6.95 -0.04
N ASP A 28 36.94 -6.73 -0.71
CA ASP A 28 35.85 -5.91 -0.19
C ASP A 28 35.35 -6.68 1.05
N GLU A 29 36.15 -6.63 2.12
CA GLU A 29 35.69 -6.98 3.45
C GLU A 29 34.46 -6.10 3.66
N ALA A 30 33.27 -6.72 3.54
CA ALA A 30 32.02 -6.15 3.95
C ALA A 30 32.20 -5.69 5.40
N ARG A 31 32.56 -4.41 5.56
CA ARG A 31 32.76 -3.73 6.82
C ARG A 31 31.59 -4.11 7.73
N PRO A 32 31.84 -4.72 8.89
CA PRO A 32 30.75 -5.05 9.78
C PRO A 32 29.94 -3.78 10.03
N PRO A 33 28.61 -3.82 9.97
CA PRO A 33 27.79 -2.63 10.20
C PRO A 33 28.26 -2.06 11.56
N PRO A 34 28.52 -0.74 11.67
CA PRO A 34 28.94 -0.16 12.92
C PRO A 34 27.93 -0.60 13.98
N ALA A 35 28.43 -1.23 15.03
CA ALA A 35 27.63 -1.62 16.19
C ALA A 35 26.77 -0.43 16.58
N ALA A 36 25.52 -0.67 16.99
CA ALA A 36 24.57 0.35 17.43
C ALA A 36 25.32 1.45 18.18
N GLY A 37 25.32 2.69 17.64
CA GLY A 37 26.24 3.79 17.85
C GLY A 37 26.98 3.77 19.19
N ALA A 38 28.27 3.99 19.15
CA ALA A 38 29.06 4.12 20.37
C ALA A 38 28.40 5.20 21.23
N ALA A 39 28.02 4.84 22.46
CA ALA A 39 27.29 5.77 23.32
C ALA A 39 28.13 7.02 23.56
N LEU A 40 27.65 8.16 23.13
CA LEU A 40 28.31 9.44 23.30
C LEU A 40 28.26 9.84 24.78
N VAL A 41 29.43 10.13 25.38
CA VAL A 41 29.54 10.50 26.80
C VAL A 41 29.93 11.94 26.94
N LEU A 42 29.09 12.76 27.57
CA LEU A 42 29.31 14.18 27.77
C LEU A 42 29.38 14.52 29.26
N SER A 43 30.31 15.44 29.63
CA SER A 43 30.30 16.09 30.91
C SER A 43 29.13 17.11 31.01
N LEU A 44 28.83 17.58 32.21
CA LEU A 44 27.81 18.61 32.40
C LEU A 44 28.12 19.87 31.56
N GLN A 45 29.37 20.32 31.60
CA GLN A 45 29.81 21.48 30.84
C GLN A 45 29.68 21.31 29.33
N GLN A 46 30.03 20.14 28.80
CA GLN A 46 29.86 19.82 27.39
C GLN A 46 28.38 19.76 26.98
N ARG A 47 27.54 19.14 27.81
CA ARG A 47 26.09 19.06 27.59
C ARG A 47 25.46 20.44 27.50
N ASP A 48 25.83 21.34 28.43
CA ASP A 48 25.32 22.71 28.47
C ASP A 48 25.85 23.55 27.30
N ALA A 49 27.10 23.33 26.87
CA ALA A 49 27.68 23.98 25.69
C ALA A 49 26.99 23.53 24.38
N VAL A 50 26.57 22.30 24.28
CA VAL A 50 25.79 21.76 23.15
C VAL A 50 24.34 22.24 23.19
N GLY A 51 23.84 22.70 24.33
CA GLY A 51 22.45 23.11 24.49
C GLY A 51 21.47 21.95 24.50
N VAL A 52 21.84 20.80 25.06
CA VAL A 52 20.98 19.62 25.10
C VAL A 52 19.76 19.87 25.99
N ILE A 53 18.58 19.82 25.38
CA ILE A 53 17.29 19.83 26.09
C ILE A 53 16.65 18.44 25.94
N LEU A 54 16.16 17.93 27.06
CA LEU A 54 15.50 16.61 27.13
C LEU A 54 14.00 16.78 27.28
N SER A 55 13.25 15.84 26.72
CA SER A 55 11.81 15.69 26.94
C SER A 55 11.43 14.20 26.88
N HIS A 56 10.25 13.88 27.36
CA HIS A 56 9.64 12.58 27.16
C HIS A 56 8.69 12.64 25.96
N PRO A 57 8.71 11.62 25.08
CA PRO A 57 7.76 11.56 23.97
C PRO A 57 6.34 11.33 24.52
N VAL A 58 5.34 11.86 23.84
CA VAL A 58 3.94 11.81 24.27
C VAL A 58 3.16 10.82 23.43
N LYS A 59 2.38 9.94 24.08
CA LYS A 59 1.45 9.06 23.36
C LYS A 59 0.42 9.87 22.59
N ALA A 60 0.31 9.64 21.30
CA ALA A 60 -0.65 10.29 20.44
C ALA A 60 -1.19 9.34 19.37
N VAL A 61 -2.31 9.70 18.77
CA VAL A 61 -2.95 8.98 17.66
C VAL A 61 -3.13 9.98 16.53
N GLY A 62 -2.44 9.76 15.43
CA GLY A 62 -2.57 10.60 14.25
C GLY A 62 -3.20 9.84 13.07
N PRO A 63 -3.75 10.56 12.08
CA PRO A 63 -4.27 9.93 10.87
C PRO A 63 -3.11 9.34 10.06
N ARG A 64 -3.31 8.14 9.54
CA ARG A 64 -2.40 7.59 8.54
C ARG A 64 -2.80 8.15 7.18
N ALA A 65 -2.14 9.18 6.73
CA ALA A 65 -2.33 9.75 5.40
C ALA A 65 -1.32 9.16 4.39
N ILE A 66 -1.80 8.79 3.22
CA ILE A 66 -0.98 8.29 2.11
C ILE A 66 -1.34 9.08 0.86
N ASP A 67 -0.32 9.60 0.19
CA ASP A 67 -0.48 10.24 -1.12
C ASP A 67 -0.72 9.18 -2.21
N ALA A 68 -1.67 9.48 -3.07
CA ALA A 68 -2.07 8.65 -4.20
C ALA A 68 -2.21 9.50 -5.46
N PHE A 69 -2.12 8.86 -6.62
CA PHE A 69 -2.42 9.47 -7.90
C PHE A 69 -3.82 9.06 -8.34
N GLY A 70 -4.62 10.06 -8.71
CA GLY A 70 -5.99 9.85 -9.15
C GLY A 70 -6.18 10.07 -10.64
N VAL A 71 -7.09 9.28 -11.22
CA VAL A 71 -7.61 9.49 -12.58
C VAL A 71 -9.12 9.46 -12.52
N VAL A 72 -9.76 10.49 -13.05
CA VAL A 72 -11.21 10.52 -13.22
C VAL A 72 -11.61 9.52 -14.29
N LEU A 73 -12.47 8.58 -13.93
CA LEU A 73 -12.91 7.52 -14.84
C LEU A 73 -13.99 8.02 -15.80
N ASP A 74 -14.01 7.45 -17.01
CA ASP A 74 -15.08 7.70 -17.95
C ASP A 74 -16.34 6.91 -17.53
N PRO A 75 -17.48 7.58 -17.26
CA PRO A 75 -18.70 6.90 -16.86
C PRO A 75 -19.30 6.02 -17.96
N VAL A 76 -18.96 6.25 -19.22
CA VAL A 76 -19.48 5.47 -20.38
C VAL A 76 -19.15 3.99 -20.26
N GLU A 77 -17.93 3.65 -19.80
CA GLU A 77 -17.55 2.26 -19.61
C GLU A 77 -18.42 1.56 -18.54
N LEU A 78 -18.61 2.23 -17.38
CA LEU A 78 -19.44 1.70 -16.32
C LEU A 78 -20.90 1.51 -16.75
N VAL A 79 -21.46 2.53 -17.42
CA VAL A 79 -22.86 2.50 -17.91
C VAL A 79 -23.06 1.36 -18.91
N THR A 80 -22.09 1.16 -19.81
CA THR A 80 -22.13 0.09 -20.80
C THR A 80 -22.08 -1.27 -20.16
N ASP A 81 -21.16 -1.50 -19.22
CA ASP A 81 -21.00 -2.78 -18.56
C ASP A 81 -22.17 -3.09 -17.63
N PHE A 82 -22.71 -2.06 -16.96
CA PHE A 82 -23.94 -2.22 -16.18
C PHE A 82 -25.14 -2.58 -17.05
N GLY A 83 -25.26 -1.95 -18.24
CA GLY A 83 -26.32 -2.31 -19.20
C GLY A 83 -26.28 -3.77 -19.62
N LYS A 84 -25.09 -4.31 -19.92
CA LYS A 84 -24.90 -5.74 -20.22
C LYS A 84 -25.30 -6.62 -19.02
N TYR A 85 -24.83 -6.26 -17.83
CA TYR A 85 -25.16 -6.99 -16.59
C TYR A 85 -26.69 -7.01 -16.34
N ALA A 86 -27.32 -5.83 -16.34
CA ALA A 86 -28.75 -5.69 -16.08
C ALA A 86 -29.60 -6.39 -17.12
N GLY A 87 -29.24 -6.25 -18.42
CA GLY A 87 -29.91 -6.93 -19.52
C GLY A 87 -29.84 -8.45 -19.43
N SER A 88 -28.66 -9.02 -19.17
CA SER A 88 -28.49 -10.47 -18.99
C SER A 88 -29.29 -10.99 -17.79
N ARG A 89 -29.30 -10.26 -16.68
CA ARG A 89 -30.09 -10.60 -15.47
C ARG A 89 -31.60 -10.57 -15.75
N ALA A 90 -32.08 -9.59 -16.52
CA ALA A 90 -33.49 -9.53 -16.94
C ALA A 90 -33.85 -10.68 -17.88
N GLY A 91 -32.98 -11.00 -18.85
CA GLY A 91 -33.16 -12.14 -19.74
C GLY A 91 -33.28 -13.47 -18.98
N ALA A 92 -32.41 -13.72 -18.02
CA ALA A 92 -32.46 -14.94 -17.20
C ALA A 92 -33.78 -15.03 -16.39
N ARG A 93 -34.24 -13.90 -15.84
CA ARG A 93 -35.55 -13.88 -15.11
C ARG A 93 -36.71 -14.19 -16.05
N ASN A 94 -36.72 -13.62 -17.24
CA ASN A 94 -37.78 -13.86 -18.23
C ASN A 94 -37.76 -15.34 -18.71
N ALA A 95 -36.58 -15.88 -18.99
CA ALA A 95 -36.44 -17.30 -19.38
C ALA A 95 -36.88 -18.25 -18.26
N ALA A 96 -36.56 -17.95 -17.02
CA ALA A 96 -37.01 -18.73 -15.86
C ALA A 96 -38.55 -18.68 -15.71
N ALA A 97 -39.16 -17.51 -15.84
CA ALA A 97 -40.62 -17.36 -15.79
C ALA A 97 -41.32 -18.14 -16.92
N GLU A 98 -40.78 -18.07 -18.15
CA GLU A 98 -41.31 -18.82 -19.27
C GLU A 98 -41.17 -20.34 -19.10
N ALA A 99 -40.02 -20.84 -18.66
CA ALA A 99 -39.82 -22.24 -18.34
C ALA A 99 -40.80 -22.74 -17.27
N GLY A 100 -41.04 -21.94 -16.23
CA GLY A 100 -42.05 -22.24 -15.20
C GLY A 100 -43.48 -22.29 -15.76
N ARG A 101 -43.84 -21.34 -16.64
CA ARG A 101 -45.13 -21.34 -17.33
C ARG A 101 -45.34 -22.55 -18.20
N VAL A 102 -44.35 -22.90 -19.04
CA VAL A 102 -44.42 -24.07 -19.92
C VAL A 102 -44.46 -25.38 -19.12
N ALA A 103 -43.70 -25.47 -18.04
CA ALA A 103 -43.74 -26.61 -17.13
C ALA A 103 -45.16 -26.79 -16.49
N GLY A 104 -45.80 -25.71 -16.06
CA GLY A 104 -47.17 -25.74 -15.57
C GLY A 104 -48.16 -26.28 -16.61
N LEU A 105 -48.09 -25.78 -17.84
CA LEU A 105 -48.95 -26.24 -18.95
C LEU A 105 -48.72 -27.72 -19.31
N TYR A 106 -47.48 -28.18 -19.24
CA TYR A 106 -47.14 -29.60 -19.52
C TYR A 106 -47.67 -30.54 -18.44
N HIS A 107 -47.51 -30.18 -17.15
CA HIS A 107 -47.88 -31.04 -16.02
C HIS A 107 -49.37 -31.02 -15.65
N ASN A 108 -50.03 -29.87 -15.75
CA ASN A 108 -51.40 -29.73 -15.27
C ASN A 108 -52.45 -29.96 -16.36
N ASP A 109 -52.20 -29.42 -17.57
CA ASP A 109 -53.21 -29.38 -18.62
C ASP A 109 -52.86 -30.17 -19.85
N ALA A 110 -51.66 -30.78 -19.92
CA ALA A 110 -51.06 -31.41 -21.13
C ALA A 110 -51.12 -30.54 -22.42
N ASN A 111 -51.20 -29.19 -22.22
CA ASN A 111 -51.32 -28.22 -23.31
C ASN A 111 -49.94 -27.77 -23.85
N ALA A 112 -48.87 -28.33 -23.36
CA ALA A 112 -47.52 -28.15 -23.92
C ALA A 112 -46.87 -29.49 -24.25
N SER A 113 -46.09 -29.52 -25.31
CA SER A 113 -45.33 -30.74 -25.68
C SER A 113 -44.07 -30.89 -24.84
N LEU A 114 -43.54 -32.12 -24.70
CA LEU A 114 -42.26 -32.38 -24.05
C LEU A 114 -41.12 -31.58 -24.74
N LYS A 115 -41.16 -31.47 -26.07
CA LYS A 115 -40.20 -30.68 -26.84
C LYS A 115 -40.23 -29.19 -26.40
N ALA A 116 -41.42 -28.61 -26.21
CA ALA A 116 -41.55 -27.22 -25.75
C ALA A 116 -40.99 -27.05 -24.34
N LEU A 117 -41.25 -27.97 -23.42
CA LEU A 117 -40.68 -27.96 -22.07
C LEU A 117 -39.18 -28.06 -22.11
N GLN A 118 -38.59 -29.01 -22.84
CA GLN A 118 -37.15 -29.14 -22.95
C GLN A 118 -36.48 -27.90 -23.59
N SER A 119 -37.12 -27.31 -24.60
CA SER A 119 -36.62 -26.08 -25.21
C SER A 119 -36.62 -24.88 -24.24
N ALA A 120 -37.72 -24.69 -23.46
CA ALA A 120 -37.81 -23.64 -22.48
C ALA A 120 -36.76 -23.81 -21.34
N GLN A 121 -36.56 -25.04 -20.88
CA GLN A 121 -35.54 -25.38 -19.89
C GLN A 121 -34.11 -25.12 -20.42
N ALA A 122 -33.81 -25.49 -21.66
CA ALA A 122 -32.52 -25.23 -22.29
C ALA A 122 -32.25 -23.72 -22.37
N THR A 123 -33.25 -22.92 -22.81
CA THR A 123 -33.15 -21.46 -22.86
C THR A 123 -32.94 -20.84 -21.46
N GLN A 124 -33.60 -21.38 -20.45
CA GLN A 124 -33.39 -20.94 -19.05
C GLN A 124 -31.95 -21.17 -18.60
N ILE A 125 -31.43 -22.39 -18.82
CA ILE A 125 -30.05 -22.75 -18.43
C ILE A 125 -29.04 -21.82 -19.13
N GLU A 126 -29.21 -21.64 -20.46
CA GLU A 126 -28.32 -20.77 -21.23
C GLU A 126 -28.36 -19.30 -20.73
N SER A 127 -29.56 -18.74 -20.57
CA SER A 127 -29.73 -17.37 -20.10
C SER A 127 -29.18 -17.17 -18.67
N GLN A 128 -29.30 -18.17 -17.81
CA GLN A 128 -28.74 -18.15 -16.47
C GLN A 128 -27.22 -18.18 -16.50
N ALA A 129 -26.60 -18.99 -17.36
CA ALA A 129 -25.16 -19.01 -17.53
C ALA A 129 -24.64 -17.67 -18.07
N GLN A 130 -25.32 -17.06 -19.05
CA GLN A 130 -24.99 -15.73 -19.54
C GLN A 130 -25.10 -14.64 -18.45
N ALA A 131 -26.15 -14.69 -17.63
CA ALA A 131 -26.29 -13.73 -16.51
C ALA A 131 -25.20 -13.89 -15.46
N GLN A 132 -24.79 -15.12 -15.14
CA GLN A 132 -23.67 -15.40 -14.24
C GLN A 132 -22.35 -14.86 -14.79
N ALA A 133 -22.07 -15.11 -16.07
CA ALA A 133 -20.87 -14.60 -16.72
C ALA A 133 -20.82 -13.06 -16.75
N ALA A 134 -21.97 -12.42 -17.08
CA ALA A 134 -22.07 -10.95 -17.06
C ALA A 134 -21.90 -10.37 -15.65
N ALA A 135 -22.45 -11.03 -14.62
CA ALA A 135 -22.30 -10.62 -13.23
C ALA A 135 -20.83 -10.73 -12.77
N ALA A 136 -20.16 -11.83 -13.13
CA ALA A 136 -18.74 -12.03 -12.81
C ALA A 136 -17.85 -10.98 -13.52
N ALA A 137 -18.08 -10.72 -14.79
CA ALA A 137 -17.34 -9.70 -15.55
C ALA A 137 -17.53 -8.30 -14.94
N PHE A 138 -18.76 -7.95 -14.58
CA PHE A 138 -19.07 -6.67 -13.92
C PHE A 138 -18.40 -6.55 -12.55
N ALA A 139 -18.45 -7.64 -11.75
CA ALA A 139 -17.79 -7.66 -10.44
C ALA A 139 -16.26 -7.56 -10.51
N LEU A 140 -15.63 -8.19 -11.49
CA LEU A 140 -14.18 -8.10 -11.70
C LEU A 140 -13.74 -6.71 -12.18
N GLN A 141 -14.55 -6.04 -12.97
CA GLN A 141 -14.22 -4.70 -13.47
C GLN A 141 -14.56 -3.61 -12.47
N TRP A 142 -15.74 -3.71 -11.83
CA TRP A 142 -16.34 -2.65 -11.02
C TRP A 142 -16.65 -3.12 -9.59
N GLY A 143 -15.83 -3.99 -9.01
CA GLY A 143 -16.02 -4.67 -7.74
C GLY A 143 -16.81 -3.88 -6.68
N PRO A 144 -16.35 -2.69 -6.24
CA PRO A 144 -17.05 -1.91 -5.24
C PRO A 144 -18.47 -1.49 -5.67
N VAL A 145 -18.66 -1.11 -6.95
CA VAL A 145 -19.98 -0.74 -7.49
C VAL A 145 -20.90 -1.95 -7.60
N ALA A 146 -20.33 -3.10 -7.96
CA ALA A 146 -21.09 -4.35 -8.05
C ALA A 146 -21.65 -4.83 -6.70
N GLN A 147 -20.97 -4.46 -5.60
CA GLN A 147 -21.37 -4.80 -4.23
C GLN A 147 -22.43 -3.85 -3.65
N LEU A 148 -22.67 -2.70 -4.29
CA LEU A 148 -23.72 -1.79 -3.84
C LEU A 148 -25.12 -2.45 -3.98
N PRO A 149 -26.05 -2.15 -3.06
CA PRO A 149 -27.46 -2.47 -3.24
C PRO A 149 -27.99 -1.94 -4.57
N ASP A 150 -28.94 -2.65 -5.21
CA ASP A 150 -29.47 -2.30 -6.53
C ASP A 150 -29.90 -0.83 -6.60
N ALA A 151 -30.63 -0.33 -5.60
CA ALA A 151 -31.11 1.06 -5.57
C ALA A 151 -29.98 2.10 -5.46
N GLU A 152 -28.94 1.83 -4.68
CA GLU A 152 -27.79 2.73 -4.55
C GLU A 152 -26.96 2.74 -5.82
N ARG A 153 -26.77 1.59 -6.46
CA ARG A 153 -26.09 1.46 -7.74
C ARG A 153 -26.80 2.22 -8.85
N ASP A 154 -28.14 2.08 -8.95
CA ASP A 154 -28.93 2.78 -9.94
C ASP A 154 -28.91 4.31 -9.72
N ALA A 155 -28.94 4.76 -8.46
CA ALA A 155 -28.79 6.18 -8.11
C ALA A 155 -27.40 6.71 -8.45
N LEU A 156 -26.33 5.96 -8.18
CA LEU A 156 -24.97 6.32 -8.57
C LEU A 156 -24.84 6.47 -10.09
N ILE A 157 -25.33 5.49 -10.85
CA ILE A 157 -25.26 5.54 -12.33
C ILE A 157 -26.04 6.72 -12.87
N SER A 158 -27.24 6.99 -12.36
CA SER A 158 -28.05 8.12 -12.73
C SER A 158 -27.35 9.46 -12.45
N SER A 159 -26.67 9.56 -11.30
CA SER A 159 -25.90 10.74 -10.90
C SER A 159 -24.64 10.97 -11.77
N LEU A 160 -23.96 9.89 -12.16
CA LEU A 160 -22.83 9.90 -13.08
C LEU A 160 -23.25 10.39 -14.49
N VAL A 161 -24.36 9.85 -15.01
CA VAL A 161 -24.92 10.26 -16.31
C VAL A 161 -25.35 11.73 -16.29
N ALA A 162 -25.87 12.21 -15.16
CA ALA A 162 -26.23 13.62 -14.99
C ALA A 162 -25.02 14.55 -14.75
N GLY A 163 -23.79 14.02 -14.68
CA GLY A 163 -22.57 14.79 -14.42
C GLY A 163 -22.49 15.38 -13.00
N LYS A 164 -23.32 14.92 -12.07
CA LYS A 164 -23.34 15.40 -10.68
C LYS A 164 -22.29 14.73 -9.81
N THR A 165 -21.91 13.52 -10.14
CA THR A 165 -20.95 12.68 -9.43
C THR A 165 -19.85 12.25 -10.38
N LEU A 166 -18.64 12.09 -9.86
CA LEU A 166 -17.51 11.51 -10.58
C LEU A 166 -17.03 10.25 -9.85
N LEU A 167 -16.51 9.31 -10.62
CA LEU A 167 -15.71 8.21 -10.09
C LEU A 167 -14.23 8.47 -10.35
N VAL A 168 -13.43 8.27 -9.35
CA VAL A 168 -11.98 8.46 -9.41
C VAL A 168 -11.28 7.18 -9.00
N ARG A 169 -10.37 6.72 -9.82
CA ARG A 169 -9.43 5.68 -9.47
C ARG A 169 -8.26 6.32 -8.75
N ALA A 170 -7.95 5.90 -7.55
CA ALA A 170 -6.78 6.31 -6.78
C ALA A 170 -5.77 5.18 -6.73
N ASP A 171 -4.58 5.39 -7.24
CA ASP A 171 -3.49 4.42 -7.23
C ASP A 171 -2.40 4.88 -6.25
N VAL A 172 -2.07 4.01 -5.28
CA VAL A 172 -1.03 4.26 -4.28
C VAL A 172 0.30 3.75 -4.83
N PRO A 173 1.32 4.58 -5.01
CA PRO A 173 2.60 4.14 -5.55
C PRO A 173 3.32 3.18 -4.59
N GLY A 174 3.96 2.16 -5.17
CA GLY A 174 4.70 1.15 -4.43
C GLY A 174 3.82 0.18 -3.64
N ARG A 175 4.45 -0.59 -2.74
CA ARG A 175 3.75 -1.60 -1.90
C ARG A 175 3.15 -1.02 -0.63
N HIS A 176 2.98 0.29 -0.54
CA HIS A 176 2.39 0.94 0.62
C HIS A 176 0.87 0.71 0.64
N ALA A 177 0.46 -0.46 1.09
CA ALA A 177 -0.95 -0.73 1.32
C ALA A 177 -1.40 -0.02 2.60
N LEU A 178 -2.58 0.62 2.56
CA LEU A 178 -3.24 1.11 3.77
C LEU A 178 -3.61 -0.02 4.76
N GLY A 179 -3.47 -1.28 4.33
CA GLY A 179 -3.84 -2.47 5.11
C GLY A 179 -5.35 -2.64 5.30
N ALA A 180 -6.11 -1.55 5.28
CA ALA A 180 -7.55 -1.50 5.43
C ALA A 180 -8.14 -0.44 4.50
N MET A 181 -9.47 -0.43 4.33
CA MET A 181 -10.19 0.59 3.57
C MET A 181 -9.90 1.99 4.14
N PRO A 182 -9.57 3.00 3.30
CA PRO A 182 -9.45 4.37 3.75
C PRO A 182 -10.73 4.83 4.45
N ALA A 183 -10.58 5.52 5.58
CA ALA A 183 -11.73 6.10 6.28
C ALA A 183 -12.24 7.35 5.55
N ARG A 184 -11.32 8.10 4.92
CA ARG A 184 -11.59 9.32 4.15
C ARG A 184 -10.66 9.38 2.95
N ALA A 185 -11.08 10.18 1.97
CA ALA A 185 -10.24 10.56 0.84
C ALA A 185 -10.49 12.02 0.49
N SER A 186 -9.46 12.70 0.01
CA SER A 186 -9.56 14.06 -0.49
C SER A 186 -8.75 14.24 -1.77
N LEU A 187 -9.25 15.07 -2.67
CA LEU A 187 -8.62 15.40 -3.92
C LEU A 187 -8.20 16.87 -3.91
N LEU A 188 -7.03 17.17 -4.45
CA LEU A 188 -6.60 18.54 -4.67
C LEU A 188 -6.94 18.95 -6.11
N VAL A 189 -7.91 19.88 -6.25
CA VAL A 189 -8.39 20.42 -7.54
C VAL A 189 -8.18 21.93 -7.53
N ASP A 190 -7.31 22.44 -8.37
CA ASP A 190 -7.01 23.88 -8.48
C ASP A 190 -6.71 24.57 -7.13
N GLY A 191 -6.00 23.87 -6.24
CA GLY A 191 -5.66 24.36 -4.90
C GLY A 191 -6.77 24.21 -3.85
N VAL A 192 -7.94 23.69 -4.23
CA VAL A 192 -9.06 23.43 -3.32
C VAL A 192 -9.13 21.96 -2.97
N THR A 193 -9.31 21.65 -1.69
CA THR A 193 -9.49 20.28 -1.22
C THR A 193 -10.96 19.87 -1.36
N VAL A 194 -11.20 18.83 -2.14
CA VAL A 194 -12.53 18.25 -2.39
C VAL A 194 -12.61 16.89 -1.71
N ALA A 195 -13.64 16.69 -0.90
CA ALA A 195 -13.86 15.40 -0.24
C ALA A 195 -14.31 14.33 -1.23
N ALA A 196 -13.84 13.11 -1.03
CA ALA A 196 -14.27 11.94 -1.78
C ALA A 196 -14.59 10.78 -0.83
N ARG A 197 -15.58 9.99 -1.20
CA ARG A 197 -16.00 8.81 -0.44
C ARG A 197 -15.33 7.56 -1.01
N PRO A 198 -14.51 6.81 -0.26
CA PRO A 198 -14.00 5.53 -0.69
C PRO A 198 -15.15 4.52 -0.87
N LEU A 199 -15.20 3.87 -2.03
CA LEU A 199 -16.17 2.81 -2.30
C LEU A 199 -15.58 1.42 -2.04
N GLY A 200 -14.29 1.24 -2.29
CA GLY A 200 -13.60 -0.02 -2.06
C GLY A 200 -12.36 -0.24 -2.94
N PRO A 201 -11.64 -1.34 -2.71
CA PRO A 201 -10.47 -1.67 -3.52
C PRO A 201 -10.87 -2.15 -4.90
N LEU A 202 -10.07 -1.82 -5.91
CA LEU A 202 -10.20 -2.34 -7.27
C LEU A 202 -9.47 -3.67 -7.39
N ALA A 203 -10.08 -4.64 -8.07
CA ALA A 203 -9.48 -5.96 -8.30
C ALA A 203 -8.29 -5.92 -9.26
N ARG A 204 -8.23 -4.91 -10.14
CA ARG A 204 -7.18 -4.76 -11.15
C ARG A 204 -6.13 -3.76 -10.70
N THR A 205 -4.88 -4.18 -10.73
CA THR A 205 -3.72 -3.29 -10.56
C THR A 205 -3.44 -2.53 -11.85
N THR A 206 -2.94 -1.29 -11.71
CA THR A 206 -2.39 -0.56 -12.85
C THR A 206 -1.02 -1.11 -13.19
N PRO A 207 -0.77 -1.63 -14.41
CA PRO A 207 0.50 -2.27 -14.74
C PRO A 207 1.72 -1.39 -14.48
N ASP A 208 1.63 -0.11 -14.83
CA ASP A 208 2.73 0.84 -14.72
C ASP A 208 3.08 1.19 -13.26
N LEU A 209 2.10 1.16 -12.35
CA LEU A 209 2.27 1.53 -10.95
C LEU A 209 2.40 0.33 -10.02
N GLN A 210 2.07 -0.88 -10.49
CA GLN A 210 2.05 -2.14 -9.71
C GLN A 210 1.35 -1.98 -8.36
N SER A 211 0.32 -1.12 -8.31
CA SER A 211 -0.36 -0.73 -7.09
C SER A 211 -1.80 -1.23 -7.05
N ALA A 212 -2.27 -1.49 -5.84
CA ALA A 212 -3.69 -1.69 -5.59
C ALA A 212 -4.40 -0.34 -5.71
N GLY A 213 -5.39 -0.26 -6.61
CA GLY A 213 -6.21 0.95 -6.77
C GLY A 213 -7.40 0.95 -5.83
N TRP A 214 -7.84 2.14 -5.47
CA TRP A 214 -9.09 2.37 -4.75
C TRP A 214 -10.08 3.09 -5.65
N LEU A 215 -11.34 2.72 -5.58
CA LEU A 215 -12.42 3.46 -6.24
C LEU A 215 -13.00 4.46 -5.26
N LEU A 216 -13.04 5.73 -5.69
CA LEU A 216 -13.57 6.84 -4.92
C LEU A 216 -14.75 7.46 -5.66
N GLN A 217 -15.74 7.92 -4.90
CA GLN A 217 -16.87 8.70 -5.39
C GLN A 217 -16.71 10.15 -4.95
N VAL A 218 -16.84 11.08 -5.89
CA VAL A 218 -16.87 12.52 -5.62
C VAL A 218 -18.28 13.02 -5.88
N ASP A 219 -18.98 13.37 -4.84
CA ASP A 219 -20.28 14.01 -4.94
C ASP A 219 -20.07 15.50 -5.24
N HIS A 220 -20.97 16.11 -6.00
CA HIS A 220 -20.85 17.51 -6.43
C HIS A 220 -19.56 17.78 -7.23
N ALA A 221 -19.49 17.16 -8.41
CA ALA A 221 -18.35 17.28 -9.32
C ALA A 221 -17.92 18.74 -9.48
N PRO A 222 -16.64 19.10 -9.19
CA PRO A 222 -16.14 20.45 -9.43
C PRO A 222 -16.26 20.84 -10.91
N ALA A 223 -16.61 22.10 -11.18
CA ALA A 223 -16.66 22.60 -12.55
C ALA A 223 -15.29 22.47 -13.23
N GLY A 224 -15.29 21.99 -14.46
CA GLY A 224 -14.04 21.78 -15.23
C GLY A 224 -13.32 20.46 -14.98
N LEU A 225 -13.72 19.69 -13.98
CA LEU A 225 -13.17 18.35 -13.75
C LEU A 225 -13.95 17.31 -14.57
N GLY A 226 -13.28 16.63 -15.48
CA GLY A 226 -13.88 15.65 -16.37
C GLY A 226 -13.08 14.36 -16.51
N PRO A 227 -13.61 13.37 -17.26
CA PRO A 227 -12.95 12.09 -17.50
C PRO A 227 -11.51 12.25 -18.01
N GLY A 228 -10.60 11.42 -17.52
CA GLY A 228 -9.18 11.47 -17.87
C GLY A 228 -8.35 12.48 -17.08
N ALA A 229 -8.96 13.37 -16.30
CA ALA A 229 -8.23 14.32 -15.46
C ALA A 229 -7.39 13.56 -14.41
N ARG A 230 -6.15 14.03 -14.21
CA ARG A 230 -5.21 13.47 -13.22
C ARG A 230 -5.14 14.39 -12.01
N LEU A 231 -5.18 13.78 -10.83
CA LEU A 231 -5.31 14.48 -9.57
C LEU A 231 -4.35 13.93 -8.53
N ARG A 232 -3.92 14.78 -7.59
CA ARG A 232 -3.31 14.32 -6.35
C ARG A 232 -4.43 13.99 -5.36
N ILE A 233 -4.31 12.84 -4.71
CA ILE A 233 -5.28 12.35 -3.75
C ILE A 233 -4.55 12.05 -2.45
N THR A 234 -5.16 12.39 -1.34
CA THR A 234 -4.73 11.95 -0.02
C THR A 234 -5.77 10.95 0.51
N LEU A 235 -5.31 9.75 0.82
CA LEU A 235 -6.11 8.69 1.44
C LEU A 235 -5.80 8.64 2.93
N GLU A 236 -6.81 8.80 3.77
CA GLU A 236 -6.66 8.73 5.22
C GLU A 236 -7.16 7.37 5.71
N GLY A 237 -6.25 6.61 6.34
CA GLY A 237 -6.55 5.32 6.96
C GLY A 237 -7.03 5.45 8.41
N ALA A 238 -7.18 4.31 9.07
CA ALA A 238 -7.38 4.26 10.51
C ALA A 238 -6.21 4.93 11.24
N GLY A 239 -6.50 5.60 12.36
CA GLY A 239 -5.49 6.26 13.16
C GLY A 239 -4.37 5.31 13.57
N VAL A 240 -3.15 5.81 13.55
CA VAL A 240 -1.95 5.10 14.00
C VAL A 240 -1.56 5.65 15.35
N SER A 241 -1.44 4.74 16.34
CA SER A 241 -0.91 5.10 17.66
C SER A 241 0.61 5.08 17.62
N GLY A 242 1.24 6.06 18.22
CA GLY A 242 2.68 6.18 18.32
C GLY A 242 3.09 7.16 19.41
N LEU A 243 4.37 7.44 19.46
CA LEU A 243 4.93 8.47 20.33
C LEU A 243 5.23 9.72 19.50
N LEU A 244 4.71 10.87 19.91
CA LEU A 244 4.96 12.14 19.24
C LEU A 244 6.35 12.65 19.61
N VAL A 245 7.18 12.81 18.59
CA VAL A 245 8.55 13.34 18.69
C VAL A 245 8.65 14.61 17.86
N PRO A 246 9.13 15.73 18.41
CA PRO A 246 9.33 16.95 17.64
C PRO A 246 10.30 16.74 16.47
N THR A 247 10.07 17.42 15.35
CA THR A 247 10.94 17.32 14.18
C THR A 247 12.40 17.66 14.48
N GLU A 248 12.65 18.57 15.40
CA GLU A 248 14.00 18.99 15.83
C GLU A 248 14.79 17.91 16.57
N ALA A 249 14.09 16.91 17.12
CA ALA A 249 14.71 15.76 17.79
C ALA A 249 15.16 14.67 16.80
N LEU A 250 14.64 14.72 15.57
CA LEU A 250 14.92 13.71 14.55
C LEU A 250 16.21 14.03 13.81
N VAL A 251 17.06 13.02 13.70
CA VAL A 251 18.29 13.05 12.89
C VAL A 251 18.15 11.98 11.82
N TYR A 252 18.56 12.32 10.60
CA TYR A 252 18.47 11.42 9.45
C TYR A 252 19.88 10.94 9.06
N GLY A 253 20.09 9.64 9.05
CA GLY A 253 21.32 8.99 8.62
C GLY A 253 21.05 7.92 7.57
N GLU A 254 22.09 7.21 7.16
CA GLU A 254 22.02 6.20 6.08
C GLU A 254 20.98 5.09 6.31
N ARG A 255 20.72 4.72 7.55
CA ARG A 255 19.78 3.64 7.94
C ARG A 255 18.39 4.14 8.34
N GLY A 256 18.09 5.42 8.19
CA GLY A 256 16.78 5.99 8.49
C GLY A 256 16.81 7.12 9.50
N ALA A 257 15.69 7.27 10.25
CA ALA A 257 15.54 8.31 11.26
C ALA A 257 15.99 7.81 12.65
N TYR A 258 16.63 8.69 13.41
CA TYR A 258 17.14 8.42 14.73
C TYR A 258 16.71 9.51 15.71
N VAL A 259 16.65 9.17 16.99
CA VAL A 259 16.62 10.10 18.11
C VAL A 259 17.74 9.76 19.08
N TYR A 260 18.27 10.76 19.77
CA TYR A 260 19.21 10.50 20.86
C TYR A 260 18.45 10.32 22.17
N ARG A 261 18.68 9.18 22.81
CA ARG A 261 18.13 8.85 24.13
C ARG A 261 19.24 8.96 25.19
N GLN A 262 18.93 9.67 26.29
CA GLN A 262 19.81 9.68 27.45
C GLN A 262 19.61 8.42 28.28
N ALA A 263 20.71 7.78 28.71
CA ALA A 263 20.66 6.67 29.67
C ALA A 263 20.18 7.17 31.04
N ALA A 264 19.35 6.37 31.71
CA ALA A 264 18.81 6.72 33.03
C ALA A 264 19.91 6.91 34.11
N ALA A 265 20.99 6.12 34.00
CA ALA A 265 22.12 6.20 34.93
C ALA A 265 23.25 7.04 34.34
N LYS A 266 23.90 7.87 35.19
CA LYS A 266 25.17 8.50 34.85
C LYS A 266 26.30 7.47 34.89
N THR A 267 27.37 7.76 34.15
CA THR A 267 28.60 6.97 34.24
C THR A 267 29.20 7.06 35.63
N LYS A 268 30.16 6.19 35.98
CA LYS A 268 30.88 6.20 37.26
C LYS A 268 31.52 7.56 37.56
N ASP A 269 31.90 8.30 36.52
CA ASP A 269 32.49 9.64 36.58
C ASP A 269 31.44 10.77 36.56
N GLY A 270 30.17 10.46 36.74
CA GLY A 270 29.08 11.45 36.80
C GLY A 270 28.70 12.06 35.43
N LYS A 271 29.18 11.52 34.30
CA LYS A 271 28.90 12.00 32.96
C LYS A 271 27.57 11.46 32.44
N PHE A 272 27.00 12.12 31.44
CA PHE A 272 25.75 11.76 30.77
C PHE A 272 26.04 10.94 29.51
N GLN A 273 25.31 9.88 29.34
CA GLN A 273 25.46 8.97 28.20
C GLN A 273 24.25 9.08 27.26
N TYR A 274 24.52 9.25 25.97
CA TYR A 274 23.51 9.35 24.92
C TYR A 274 23.71 8.25 23.89
N ALA A 275 22.63 7.65 23.44
CA ALA A 275 22.67 6.62 22.39
C ALA A 275 21.69 7.00 21.28
N ALA A 276 22.12 6.85 20.01
CA ALA A 276 21.25 6.98 18.87
C ALA A 276 20.33 5.74 18.79
N VAL A 277 19.02 5.97 18.81
CA VAL A 277 17.98 4.95 18.72
C VAL A 277 17.25 5.11 17.41
N THR A 278 17.23 4.06 16.59
CA THR A 278 16.47 4.06 15.32
C THR A 278 14.99 4.11 15.61
N VAL A 279 14.26 4.99 14.92
CA VAL A 279 12.81 5.12 15.02
C VAL A 279 12.14 4.90 13.67
N ASN A 280 10.97 4.29 13.69
CA ASN A 280 10.14 4.15 12.50
C ASN A 280 9.16 5.33 12.45
N LEU A 281 9.29 6.18 11.44
CA LEU A 281 8.35 7.27 11.19
C LEU A 281 7.01 6.69 10.73
N LEU A 282 5.93 7.01 11.43
CA LEU A 282 4.58 6.51 11.13
C LEU A 282 3.77 7.52 10.33
N THR A 283 3.60 8.73 10.88
CA THR A 283 2.86 9.82 10.23
C THR A 283 3.29 11.17 10.80
N PRO A 284 3.34 12.24 9.99
CA PRO A 284 3.54 13.57 10.51
C PRO A 284 2.33 14.02 11.34
N GLU A 285 2.57 14.71 12.44
CA GLU A 285 1.52 15.21 13.34
C GLU A 285 1.94 16.55 13.93
N GLY A 286 1.24 17.63 13.58
CA GLY A 286 1.57 18.97 14.02
C GLY A 286 3.00 19.39 13.62
N ASN A 287 3.84 19.73 14.61
CA ASN A 287 5.26 20.10 14.42
C ASN A 287 6.22 18.93 14.68
N GLY A 288 5.75 17.69 14.55
CA GLY A 288 6.53 16.49 14.84
C GLY A 288 6.11 15.30 14.01
N TRP A 289 6.54 14.14 14.46
CA TRP A 289 6.23 12.84 13.87
C TRP A 289 5.75 11.88 14.94
N LEU A 290 4.71 11.12 14.63
CA LEU A 290 4.44 9.89 15.37
C LEU A 290 5.47 8.86 14.96
N VAL A 291 6.12 8.27 15.95
CA VAL A 291 7.14 7.25 15.74
C VAL A 291 6.83 5.99 16.54
N ALA A 292 7.42 4.87 16.08
CA ALA A 292 7.51 3.63 16.83
C ALA A 292 8.98 3.30 17.09
N GLY A 293 9.23 2.51 18.15
CA GLY A 293 10.59 2.10 18.54
C GLY A 293 11.15 2.85 19.75
N LEU A 294 10.31 3.59 20.46
CA LEU A 294 10.61 4.24 21.73
C LEU A 294 9.62 3.80 22.80
N ASP A 295 10.00 3.98 24.06
CA ASP A 295 9.13 3.88 25.22
C ASP A 295 8.71 5.28 25.70
N ASP A 296 7.56 5.39 26.35
CA ASP A 296 7.02 6.69 26.79
C ASP A 296 7.78 7.31 27.98
N ASP A 297 8.58 6.52 28.68
CA ASP A 297 9.50 6.92 29.74
C ASP A 297 10.92 7.25 29.24
N ASP A 298 11.18 7.06 27.94
CA ASP A 298 12.46 7.42 27.33
C ASP A 298 12.72 8.92 27.43
N SER A 299 13.91 9.31 27.91
CA SER A 299 14.36 10.70 27.95
C SER A 299 15.10 11.02 26.64
N ILE A 300 14.42 11.68 25.69
CA ILE A 300 14.96 11.98 24.36
C ILE A 300 15.48 13.42 24.27
N VAL A 301 16.49 13.61 23.43
CA VAL A 301 17.05 14.94 23.14
C VAL A 301 16.16 15.64 22.11
N VAL A 302 15.49 16.70 22.52
CA VAL A 302 14.62 17.51 21.66
C VAL A 302 15.30 18.76 21.11
N HIS A 303 16.42 19.17 21.68
CA HIS A 303 17.29 20.21 21.13
C HIS A 303 18.74 19.78 21.26
N GLY A 304 19.57 20.13 20.25
CA GLY A 304 20.99 19.72 20.21
C GLY A 304 21.26 18.36 19.57
N ALA A 305 20.22 17.64 19.08
CA ALA A 305 20.37 16.31 18.48
C ALA A 305 21.33 16.30 17.26
N GLY A 306 21.27 17.32 16.40
CA GLY A 306 22.19 17.45 15.25
C GLY A 306 23.65 17.64 15.64
N VAL A 307 23.91 18.32 16.79
CA VAL A 307 25.28 18.48 17.31
C VAL A 307 25.81 17.15 17.85
N LEU A 308 24.96 16.38 18.55
CA LEU A 308 25.32 15.02 19.00
C LEU A 308 25.66 14.11 17.83
N TRP A 309 24.89 14.19 16.76
CA TRP A 309 25.14 13.45 15.52
C TRP A 309 26.50 13.79 14.89
N SER A 310 26.83 15.09 14.86
CA SER A 310 28.11 15.56 14.35
C SER A 310 29.30 15.10 15.22
N LEU A 311 29.14 15.10 16.54
CA LEU A 311 30.15 14.63 17.49
C LEU A 311 30.38 13.12 17.38
N GLU A 312 29.33 12.33 17.18
CA GLU A 312 29.42 10.89 16.94
C GLU A 312 30.20 10.58 15.65
N GLY A 313 29.91 11.35 14.58
CA GLY A 313 30.64 11.23 13.30
C GLY A 313 32.14 11.55 13.46
N LEU A 314 32.48 12.60 14.19
CA LEU A 314 33.89 12.96 14.45
C LEU A 314 34.60 11.89 15.31
N GLY A 315 33.92 11.31 16.30
CA GLY A 315 34.47 10.26 17.15
C GLY A 315 34.76 8.97 16.37
N SER A 316 33.99 8.66 15.33
CA SER A 316 34.25 7.51 14.46
C SER A 316 35.48 7.70 13.57
N PHE A 317 35.77 8.92 13.13
CA PHE A 317 37.00 9.23 12.34
C PHE A 317 38.27 9.16 13.18
N SER A 318 38.25 9.58 14.46
CA SER A 318 39.44 9.52 15.32
C SER A 318 39.80 8.11 15.78
N ALA A 319 38.84 7.18 15.83
CA ALA A 319 39.08 5.79 16.14
C ALA A 319 39.75 5.01 14.99
N GLU A 320 39.65 5.48 13.75
CA GLU A 320 40.27 4.85 12.57
C GLU A 320 41.74 5.25 12.38
N GLU A 321 42.21 6.38 12.99
CA GLU A 321 43.62 6.80 12.87
C GLU A 321 44.54 6.13 13.92
N GLU A 322 43.99 5.55 15.01
CA GLU A 322 44.80 4.88 16.04
C GLU A 322 45.13 3.41 15.75
N ASP A 323 44.50 2.79 14.74
CA ASP A 323 44.79 1.37 14.36
C ASP A 323 45.83 1.20 13.24
N HIS A 324 46.55 2.25 12.87
CA HIS A 324 47.56 2.21 11.78
C HIS A 324 48.99 2.53 12.23
N ASP A 325 49.36 2.38 13.51
CA ASP A 325 50.78 2.42 13.98
C ASP A 325 51.29 1.04 14.39
#